data_669984a59c9f0a84dc9c841e792848b8
#
_entry.id   669984a59c9f0a84dc9c841e792848b8
#
_cell.length_a   1.000
_cell.length_b   1.000
_cell.length_c   1.000
_cell.angle_alpha   90.00
_cell.angle_beta   90.00
_cell.angle_gamma   90.00
#
_symmetry.space_group_name_H-M   'P 1'
#
loop_
_entity.id
_entity.type
_entity.pdbx_description
1 polymer ?
#
loop_
_entity_poly.entity_id
_entity_poly.type
_entity_poly.pdbx_seq_one_letter_code
_entity_poly.pdbx_strand_id
1 'polypeptide(L)'
;MKNFNTIALAVLALAVIGLYVLHFSSKSAESVVAESNVVVLDSTVVNTSVSSDSLTQTYPIAYINVDTFLLNYEYAKKLNETLLKKQDKSRKELVSAQQKLQAELEVFQQKYQAGGFLSKESFEQEQNRLFKKDQELQTLEQRLAQDLITEQQKMNMRLRDSINSFFEFYNADKRFKLILSNTDADNILYAEPMLNITSDVVFVMNQRYRASQQK
;
A
#
# COMPACT_ATOMS: atom_id res chain seq x y z
N MET A 1 -5.25 -34.27 16.45
CA MET A 1 -5.60 -32.84 16.38
C MET A 1 -4.51 -31.93 15.80
N LYS A 2 -3.37 -32.47 15.32
CA LYS A 2 -2.31 -31.68 14.64
C LYS A 2 -2.68 -31.21 13.21
N ASN A 3 -3.69 -31.79 12.58
CA ASN A 3 -3.99 -31.57 11.16
C ASN A 3 -5.01 -30.45 10.90
N PHE A 4 -5.71 -29.96 11.93
CA PHE A 4 -6.73 -28.92 11.74
C PHE A 4 -6.11 -27.54 11.50
N ASN A 5 -5.04 -27.20 12.26
CA ASN A 5 -4.33 -25.94 12.10
C ASN A 5 -3.55 -25.87 10.77
N THR A 6 -3.02 -27.00 10.29
CA THR A 6 -2.35 -27.08 8.98
C THR A 6 -3.33 -26.94 7.82
N ILE A 7 -4.55 -27.47 7.95
CA ILE A 7 -5.60 -27.34 6.94
C ILE A 7 -6.13 -25.90 6.89
N ALA A 8 -6.34 -25.26 8.05
CA ALA A 8 -6.78 -23.85 8.12
C ALA A 8 -5.73 -22.90 7.52
N LEU A 9 -4.44 -23.13 7.79
CA LEU A 9 -3.33 -22.36 7.21
C LEU A 9 -3.20 -22.59 5.69
N ALA A 10 -3.41 -23.81 5.23
CA ALA A 10 -3.39 -24.15 3.80
C ALA A 10 -4.56 -23.50 3.04
N VAL A 11 -5.76 -23.46 3.63
CA VAL A 11 -6.94 -22.80 3.04
C VAL A 11 -6.75 -21.29 2.97
N LEU A 12 -6.12 -20.67 3.99
CA LEU A 12 -5.82 -19.23 4.02
C LEU A 12 -4.75 -18.85 2.99
N ALA A 13 -3.74 -19.69 2.82
CA ALA A 13 -2.71 -19.53 1.78
C ALA A 13 -3.30 -19.67 0.36
N LEU A 14 -4.22 -20.62 0.15
CA LEU A 14 -4.91 -20.80 -1.13
C LEU A 14 -5.87 -19.65 -1.45
N ALA A 15 -6.53 -19.07 -0.45
CA ALA A 15 -7.40 -17.90 -0.63
C ALA A 15 -6.59 -16.65 -1.04
N VAL A 16 -5.40 -16.45 -0.47
CA VAL A 16 -4.50 -15.35 -0.84
C VAL A 16 -3.94 -15.54 -2.26
N ILE A 17 -3.56 -16.76 -2.62
CA ILE A 17 -3.09 -17.11 -3.97
C ILE A 17 -4.24 -16.97 -4.98
N GLY A 18 -5.46 -17.40 -4.63
CA GLY A 18 -6.66 -17.25 -5.47
C GLY A 18 -7.02 -15.79 -5.74
N LEU A 19 -6.92 -14.91 -4.75
CA LEU A 19 -7.12 -13.45 -4.90
C LEU A 19 -6.03 -12.83 -5.78
N TYR A 20 -4.78 -13.29 -5.67
CA TYR A 20 -3.67 -12.82 -6.48
C TYR A 20 -3.82 -13.22 -7.95
N VAL A 21 -4.26 -14.48 -8.21
CA VAL A 21 -4.52 -14.99 -9.57
C VAL A 21 -5.73 -14.31 -10.20
N LEU A 22 -6.80 -14.02 -9.46
CA LEU A 22 -7.97 -13.27 -9.96
C LEU A 22 -7.62 -11.82 -10.28
N HIS A 23 -6.73 -11.20 -9.52
CA HIS A 23 -6.32 -9.81 -9.78
C HIS A 23 -5.37 -9.70 -10.98
N PHE A 24 -4.59 -10.75 -11.27
CA PHE A 24 -3.66 -10.78 -12.40
C PHE A 24 -4.31 -11.32 -13.70
N SER A 25 -5.40 -12.10 -13.61
CA SER A 25 -6.05 -12.71 -14.76
C SER A 25 -7.13 -11.84 -15.43
N SER A 26 -7.46 -10.67 -14.88
CA SER A 26 -8.44 -9.75 -15.48
C SER A 26 -7.86 -8.73 -16.46
N LYS A 27 -6.60 -8.92 -16.90
CA LYS A 27 -5.98 -8.12 -17.97
C LYS A 27 -5.51 -8.96 -19.13
N SER A 28 -6.42 -9.68 -19.77
CA SER A 28 -6.16 -10.24 -21.10
C SER A 28 -7.48 -10.43 -21.84
N ALA A 29 -7.73 -9.56 -22.74
CA ALA A 29 -8.46 -9.66 -24.00
C ALA A 29 -9.06 -8.29 -24.30
N GLU A 30 -8.54 -7.61 -25.29
CA GLU A 30 -9.14 -7.75 -26.61
C GLU A 30 -8.19 -7.10 -27.63
N SER A 31 -7.56 -7.92 -28.45
CA SER A 31 -6.86 -7.49 -29.64
C SER A 31 -7.90 -7.18 -30.72
N VAL A 32 -8.21 -5.91 -30.90
CA VAL A 32 -8.87 -5.47 -32.14
C VAL A 32 -7.76 -5.25 -33.17
N VAL A 33 -7.71 -6.16 -34.12
CA VAL A 33 -6.94 -6.00 -35.35
C VAL A 33 -7.58 -4.87 -36.17
N ALA A 34 -6.97 -3.71 -36.17
CA ALA A 34 -7.29 -2.66 -37.14
C ALA A 34 -6.33 -2.80 -38.31
N GLU A 35 -6.90 -3.12 -39.47
CA GLU A 35 -6.22 -3.12 -40.76
C GLU A 35 -5.49 -1.80 -41.00
N SER A 36 -4.18 -1.90 -41.20
CA SER A 36 -3.35 -0.77 -41.63
C SER A 36 -3.58 -0.46 -43.09
N ASN A 37 -4.37 0.56 -43.39
CA ASN A 37 -4.32 1.22 -44.66
C ASN A 37 -3.01 1.99 -44.76
N VAL A 38 -2.07 1.44 -45.52
CA VAL A 38 -0.85 2.13 -45.92
C VAL A 38 -1.26 3.18 -46.96
N VAL A 39 -1.36 4.42 -46.53
CA VAL A 39 -1.41 5.56 -47.45
C VAL A 39 0.01 5.92 -47.81
N VAL A 40 0.40 5.58 -49.02
CA VAL A 40 1.64 6.07 -49.67
C VAL A 40 1.43 7.54 -49.96
N LEU A 41 1.99 8.42 -49.15
CA LEU A 41 2.05 9.86 -49.43
C LEU A 41 3.27 10.13 -50.31
N ASP A 42 2.95 10.53 -51.51
CA ASP A 42 3.86 11.05 -52.54
C ASP A 42 4.73 12.18 -52.01
N SER A 43 6.04 12.09 -52.29
CA SER A 43 7.06 12.99 -51.79
C SER A 43 7.01 14.33 -52.50
N THR A 44 6.19 15.25 -52.06
CA THR A 44 6.39 16.65 -52.39
C THR A 44 7.23 17.30 -51.30
N VAL A 45 8.50 17.53 -51.63
CA VAL A 45 9.41 18.34 -50.82
C VAL A 45 8.90 19.78 -50.82
N VAL A 46 8.12 20.15 -49.83
CA VAL A 46 7.83 21.53 -49.51
C VAL A 46 9.00 22.07 -48.72
N ASN A 47 9.93 22.76 -49.38
CA ASN A 47 10.93 23.60 -48.72
C ASN A 47 10.20 24.77 -48.03
N THR A 48 9.64 24.51 -46.86
CA THR A 48 9.23 25.57 -45.96
C THR A 48 10.48 25.94 -45.18
N SER A 49 11.06 27.08 -45.53
CA SER A 49 12.05 27.72 -44.70
C SER A 49 11.40 28.10 -43.36
N VAL A 50 11.43 27.17 -42.40
CA VAL A 50 11.04 27.42 -41.02
C VAL A 50 12.10 28.38 -40.48
N SER A 51 11.73 29.63 -40.31
CA SER A 51 12.52 30.62 -39.61
C SER A 51 12.93 30.04 -38.25
N SER A 52 14.22 29.84 -38.08
CA SER A 52 14.86 29.17 -36.91
C SER A 52 14.73 29.95 -35.59
N ASP A 53 13.84 30.91 -35.51
CA ASP A 53 13.81 31.89 -34.40
C ASP A 53 12.72 31.63 -33.35
N SER A 54 12.10 30.45 -33.34
CA SER A 54 10.93 30.24 -32.46
C SER A 54 10.98 28.97 -31.58
N LEU A 55 12.02 28.17 -31.56
CA LEU A 55 11.92 26.83 -30.94
C LEU A 55 13.01 26.44 -29.96
N THR A 56 13.57 27.33 -29.19
CA THR A 56 14.35 26.93 -28.01
C THR A 56 13.76 27.42 -26.70
N GLN A 57 12.44 27.35 -26.57
CA GLN A 57 11.86 27.38 -25.22
C GLN A 57 12.01 25.97 -24.63
N THR A 58 13.22 25.68 -24.17
CA THR A 58 13.50 24.49 -23.37
C THR A 58 12.70 24.62 -22.09
N TYR A 59 11.59 23.91 -21.97
CA TYR A 59 10.88 23.84 -20.70
C TYR A 59 11.71 22.97 -19.78
N PRO A 60 12.22 23.51 -18.65
CA PRO A 60 12.98 22.70 -17.71
C PRO A 60 12.05 21.66 -17.10
N ILE A 61 12.32 20.41 -17.44
CA ILE A 61 11.61 19.24 -16.93
C ILE A 61 12.57 18.50 -15.99
N ALA A 62 12.04 17.98 -14.90
CA ALA A 62 12.78 17.10 -14.01
C ALA A 62 11.95 15.88 -13.67
N TYR A 63 12.59 14.84 -13.13
CA TYR A 63 11.88 13.70 -12.59
C TYR A 63 12.47 13.23 -11.27
N ILE A 64 11.65 12.49 -10.53
CA ILE A 64 11.99 11.84 -9.27
C ILE A 64 11.69 10.37 -9.40
N ASN A 65 12.65 9.52 -9.07
CA ASN A 65 12.41 8.10 -8.84
C ASN A 65 11.76 7.95 -7.45
N VAL A 66 10.48 7.59 -7.45
CA VAL A 66 9.66 7.54 -6.22
C VAL A 66 10.14 6.44 -5.28
N ASP A 67 10.58 5.30 -5.81
CA ASP A 67 11.03 4.17 -5.00
C ASP A 67 12.31 4.53 -4.25
N THR A 68 13.30 5.08 -4.97
CA THR A 68 14.53 5.62 -4.38
C THR A 68 14.25 6.74 -3.38
N PHE A 69 13.29 7.62 -3.70
CA PHE A 69 12.88 8.69 -2.81
C PHE A 69 12.29 8.15 -1.51
N LEU A 70 11.32 7.24 -1.57
CA LEU A 70 10.66 6.67 -0.38
C LEU A 70 11.64 5.87 0.49
N LEU A 71 12.58 5.16 -0.14
CA LEU A 71 13.63 4.42 0.57
C LEU A 71 14.60 5.32 1.33
N ASN A 72 14.76 6.59 0.94
CA ASN A 72 15.73 7.50 1.52
C ASN A 72 15.12 8.66 2.30
N TYR A 73 13.82 8.92 2.18
CA TYR A 73 13.14 9.97 2.91
C TYR A 73 12.84 9.55 4.36
N GLU A 74 13.46 10.22 5.34
CA GLU A 74 13.38 9.86 6.77
C GLU A 74 11.96 9.92 7.33
N TYR A 75 11.17 10.89 6.90
CA TYR A 75 9.77 10.97 7.32
C TYR A 75 8.94 9.80 6.79
N ALA A 76 9.16 9.38 5.54
CA ALA A 76 8.49 8.19 4.99
C ALA A 76 8.87 6.92 5.78
N LYS A 77 10.16 6.76 6.11
CA LYS A 77 10.63 5.66 6.99
C LYS A 77 9.93 5.70 8.34
N LYS A 78 9.82 6.88 8.96
CA LYS A 78 9.16 7.05 10.27
C LYS A 78 7.67 6.69 10.22
N LEU A 79 6.97 7.11 9.17
CA LEU A 79 5.57 6.75 8.96
C LEU A 79 5.41 5.23 8.79
N ASN A 80 6.28 4.60 7.99
CA ASN A 80 6.27 3.16 7.78
C ASN A 80 6.56 2.38 9.09
N GLU A 81 7.55 2.80 9.88
CA GLU A 81 7.80 2.21 11.21
C GLU A 81 6.57 2.29 12.13
N THR A 82 5.85 3.41 12.08
CA THR A 82 4.63 3.60 12.88
C THR A 82 3.54 2.64 12.45
N LEU A 83 3.36 2.45 11.13
CA LEU A 83 2.41 1.48 10.59
C LEU A 83 2.77 0.05 10.99
N LEU A 84 4.04 -0.34 10.86
CA LEU A 84 4.52 -1.67 11.26
C LEU A 84 4.31 -1.93 12.76
N LYS A 85 4.58 -0.95 13.63
CA LYS A 85 4.31 -1.06 15.08
C LYS A 85 2.82 -1.25 15.35
N LYS A 86 1.95 -0.55 14.63
CA LYS A 86 0.50 -0.71 14.78
C LYS A 86 0.05 -2.08 14.30
N GLN A 87 0.57 -2.55 13.19
CA GLN A 87 0.31 -3.90 12.67
C GLN A 87 0.72 -4.99 13.67
N ASP A 88 1.94 -4.89 14.25
CA ASP A 88 2.41 -5.84 15.25
C ASP A 88 1.54 -5.82 16.52
N LYS A 89 1.14 -4.63 16.98
CA LYS A 89 0.20 -4.49 18.09
C LYS A 89 -1.15 -5.15 17.79
N SER A 90 -1.73 -4.89 16.64
CA SER A 90 -3.01 -5.48 16.22
C SER A 90 -2.92 -7.01 16.13
N ARG A 91 -1.82 -7.53 15.58
CA ARG A 91 -1.57 -8.97 15.53
C ARG A 91 -1.47 -9.58 16.92
N LYS A 92 -0.74 -8.95 17.85
CA LYS A 92 -0.62 -9.43 19.23
C LYS A 92 -1.96 -9.43 19.96
N GLU A 93 -2.77 -8.39 19.76
CA GLU A 93 -4.12 -8.27 20.35
C GLU A 93 -5.02 -9.42 19.85
N LEU A 94 -5.04 -9.67 18.53
CA LEU A 94 -5.82 -10.76 17.93
C LEU A 94 -5.37 -12.13 18.44
N VAL A 95 -4.07 -12.42 18.40
CA VAL A 95 -3.52 -13.69 18.89
C VAL A 95 -3.85 -13.91 20.37
N SER A 96 -3.73 -12.87 21.21
CA SER A 96 -4.10 -12.98 22.63
C SER A 96 -5.58 -13.28 22.83
N ALA A 97 -6.47 -12.65 22.04
CA ALA A 97 -7.91 -12.91 22.11
C ALA A 97 -8.24 -14.35 21.65
N GLN A 98 -7.61 -14.81 20.57
CA GLN A 98 -7.76 -16.20 20.09
C GLN A 98 -7.31 -17.23 21.12
N GLN A 99 -6.14 -17.02 21.76
CA GLN A 99 -5.62 -17.92 22.78
C GLN A 99 -6.53 -17.98 24.01
N LYS A 100 -7.10 -16.84 24.43
CA LYS A 100 -8.06 -16.81 25.55
C LYS A 100 -9.32 -17.59 25.22
N LEU A 101 -9.90 -17.38 24.04
CA LEU A 101 -11.08 -18.13 23.62
C LEU A 101 -10.80 -19.64 23.53
N GLN A 102 -9.65 -20.01 22.97
CA GLN A 102 -9.23 -21.41 22.90
C GLN A 102 -9.12 -22.06 24.29
N ALA A 103 -8.48 -21.38 25.24
CA ALA A 103 -8.35 -21.87 26.62
C ALA A 103 -9.73 -22.05 27.30
N GLU A 104 -10.67 -21.09 27.07
CA GLU A 104 -12.02 -21.20 27.63
C GLU A 104 -12.82 -22.35 26.98
N LEU A 105 -12.63 -22.59 25.67
CA LEU A 105 -13.24 -23.73 24.99
C LEU A 105 -12.70 -25.08 25.52
N GLU A 106 -11.40 -25.15 25.82
CA GLU A 106 -10.79 -26.36 26.43
C GLU A 106 -11.37 -26.63 27.82
N VAL A 107 -11.50 -25.59 28.65
CA VAL A 107 -12.11 -25.69 29.99
C VAL A 107 -13.58 -26.13 29.89
N PHE A 108 -14.34 -25.57 28.94
CA PHE A 108 -15.71 -25.96 28.69
C PHE A 108 -15.82 -27.43 28.29
N GLN A 109 -14.95 -27.89 27.39
CA GLN A 109 -14.93 -29.27 26.94
C GLN A 109 -14.58 -30.24 28.08
N GLN A 110 -13.58 -29.89 28.91
CA GLN A 110 -13.21 -30.70 30.10
C GLN A 110 -14.38 -30.78 31.09
N LYS A 111 -15.04 -29.66 31.37
CA LYS A 111 -16.20 -29.61 32.27
C LYS A 111 -17.37 -30.44 31.73
N TYR A 112 -17.61 -30.41 30.42
CA TYR A 112 -18.64 -31.22 29.77
C TYR A 112 -18.35 -32.72 29.90
N GLN A 113 -17.11 -33.15 29.61
CA GLN A 113 -16.68 -34.55 29.70
C GLN A 113 -16.73 -35.09 31.14
N ALA A 114 -16.46 -34.24 32.12
CA ALA A 114 -16.51 -34.61 33.54
C ALA A 114 -17.94 -34.54 34.12
N GLY A 115 -18.97 -34.25 33.32
CA GLY A 115 -20.33 -34.07 33.85
C GLY A 115 -20.49 -32.91 34.81
N GLY A 116 -19.61 -31.91 34.73
CA GLY A 116 -19.51 -30.80 35.67
C GLY A 116 -20.54 -29.69 35.52
N PHE A 117 -21.55 -29.86 34.70
CA PHE A 117 -22.69 -28.91 34.59
C PHE A 117 -23.82 -29.33 35.53
N LEU A 118 -24.24 -28.42 36.42
CA LEU A 118 -25.25 -28.67 37.42
C LEU A 118 -26.66 -28.76 36.85
N SER A 119 -26.91 -28.10 35.71
CA SER A 119 -28.21 -28.13 35.03
C SER A 119 -28.04 -27.88 33.53
N LYS A 120 -29.08 -28.17 32.75
CA LYS A 120 -29.14 -27.87 31.32
C LYS A 120 -28.99 -26.36 31.06
N GLU A 121 -29.60 -25.54 31.89
CA GLU A 121 -29.53 -24.09 31.79
C GLU A 121 -28.11 -23.58 31.97
N SER A 122 -27.33 -24.15 32.90
CA SER A 122 -25.94 -23.77 33.13
C SER A 122 -25.03 -24.13 31.95
N PHE A 123 -25.31 -25.23 31.29
CA PHE A 123 -24.63 -25.63 30.06
C PHE A 123 -24.96 -24.66 28.90
N GLU A 124 -26.25 -24.38 28.69
CA GLU A 124 -26.71 -23.47 27.61
C GLU A 124 -26.19 -22.04 27.82
N GLN A 125 -26.16 -21.55 29.05
CA GLN A 125 -25.59 -20.23 29.38
C GLN A 125 -24.10 -20.16 29.00
N GLU A 126 -23.32 -21.16 29.36
CA GLU A 126 -21.88 -21.18 29.05
C GLU A 126 -21.61 -21.35 27.56
N GLN A 127 -22.39 -22.17 26.87
CA GLN A 127 -22.34 -22.31 25.41
C GLN A 127 -22.64 -20.98 24.72
N ASN A 128 -23.69 -20.28 25.15
CA ASN A 128 -24.05 -18.97 24.61
C ASN A 128 -22.98 -17.89 24.89
N ARG A 129 -22.34 -17.97 26.06
CA ARG A 129 -21.24 -17.08 26.41
C ARG A 129 -20.03 -17.28 25.47
N LEU A 130 -19.64 -18.50 25.21
CA LEU A 130 -18.54 -18.82 24.29
C LEU A 130 -18.87 -18.45 22.85
N PHE A 131 -20.12 -18.66 22.43
CA PHE A 131 -20.57 -18.23 21.11
C PHE A 131 -20.49 -16.69 20.92
N LYS A 132 -20.90 -15.92 21.96
CA LYS A 132 -20.74 -14.45 21.92
C LYS A 132 -19.27 -14.04 21.84
N LYS A 133 -18.39 -14.72 22.57
CA LYS A 133 -16.94 -14.46 22.50
C LYS A 133 -16.34 -14.75 21.12
N ASP A 134 -16.82 -15.78 20.45
CA ASP A 134 -16.41 -16.06 19.08
C ASP A 134 -16.86 -14.93 18.12
N GLN A 135 -18.09 -14.45 18.27
CA GLN A 135 -18.57 -13.27 17.51
C GLN A 135 -17.78 -12.00 17.82
N GLU A 136 -17.41 -11.79 19.08
CA GLU A 136 -16.58 -10.65 19.50
C GLU A 136 -15.18 -10.74 18.87
N LEU A 137 -14.61 -11.96 18.79
CA LEU A 137 -13.32 -12.18 18.14
C LEU A 137 -13.38 -11.87 16.65
N GLN A 138 -14.42 -12.30 15.93
CA GLN A 138 -14.63 -11.98 14.52
C GLN A 138 -14.79 -10.46 14.30
N THR A 139 -15.53 -9.80 15.19
CA THR A 139 -15.70 -8.34 15.16
C THR A 139 -14.39 -7.61 15.42
N LEU A 140 -13.57 -8.11 16.36
CA LEU A 140 -12.23 -7.59 16.65
C LEU A 140 -11.33 -7.69 15.42
N GLU A 141 -11.31 -8.85 14.75
CA GLU A 141 -10.52 -9.07 13.54
C GLU A 141 -10.87 -8.07 12.44
N GLN A 142 -12.17 -7.91 12.14
CA GLN A 142 -12.65 -6.95 11.15
C GLN A 142 -12.28 -5.51 11.51
N ARG A 143 -12.44 -5.12 12.78
CA ARG A 143 -12.07 -3.79 13.27
C ARG A 143 -10.58 -3.54 13.11
N LEU A 144 -9.73 -4.47 13.53
CA LEU A 144 -8.27 -4.32 13.44
C LEU A 144 -7.80 -4.22 11.98
N ALA A 145 -8.41 -5.00 11.07
CA ALA A 145 -8.12 -4.90 9.64
C ALA A 145 -8.51 -3.53 9.08
N GLN A 146 -9.71 -3.03 9.40
CA GLN A 146 -10.17 -1.72 8.95
C GLN A 146 -9.33 -0.57 9.52
N ASP A 147 -8.90 -0.68 10.78
CA ASP A 147 -8.03 0.28 11.44
C ASP A 147 -6.66 0.39 10.73
N LEU A 148 -6.09 -0.74 10.28
CA LEU A 148 -4.83 -0.75 9.53
C LEU A 148 -4.98 -0.10 8.16
N ILE A 149 -6.06 -0.39 7.43
CA ILE A 149 -6.37 0.26 6.14
C ILE A 149 -6.49 1.77 6.32
N THR A 150 -7.24 2.20 7.33
CA THR A 150 -7.44 3.61 7.64
C THR A 150 -6.11 4.30 7.98
N GLU A 151 -5.24 3.65 8.75
CA GLU A 151 -3.94 4.22 9.11
C GLU A 151 -3.01 4.32 7.90
N GLN A 152 -3.01 3.32 7.03
CA GLN A 152 -2.26 3.36 5.78
C GLN A 152 -2.71 4.51 4.87
N GLN A 153 -4.03 4.72 4.75
CA GLN A 153 -4.57 5.85 3.99
C GLN A 153 -4.15 7.20 4.57
N LYS A 154 -4.22 7.35 5.91
CA LYS A 154 -3.75 8.56 6.60
C LYS A 154 -2.25 8.78 6.40
N MET A 155 -1.45 7.72 6.46
CA MET A 155 -0.02 7.78 6.19
C MET A 155 0.26 8.29 4.77
N ASN A 156 -0.43 7.73 3.77
CA ASN A 156 -0.28 8.13 2.37
C ASN A 156 -0.70 9.60 2.15
N MET A 157 -1.78 10.06 2.79
CA MET A 157 -2.18 11.47 2.73
C MET A 157 -1.12 12.38 3.33
N ARG A 158 -0.64 12.09 4.54
CA ARG A 158 0.41 12.90 5.19
C ARG A 158 1.71 12.97 4.37
N LEU A 159 2.08 11.85 3.75
CA LEU A 159 3.25 11.80 2.88
C LEU A 159 3.05 12.66 1.64
N ARG A 160 1.89 12.55 0.98
CA ARG A 160 1.52 13.37 -0.17
C ARG A 160 1.51 14.86 0.17
N ASP A 161 0.88 15.24 1.28
CA ASP A 161 0.82 16.64 1.72
C ASP A 161 2.22 17.19 1.97
N SER A 162 3.09 16.40 2.62
CA SER A 162 4.48 16.78 2.84
C SER A 162 5.25 17.00 1.53
N ILE A 163 5.03 16.12 0.54
CA ILE A 163 5.66 16.20 -0.79
C ILE A 163 5.14 17.43 -1.54
N ASN A 164 3.83 17.64 -1.58
CA ASN A 164 3.22 18.77 -2.28
C ASN A 164 3.70 20.12 -1.70
N SER A 165 3.62 20.29 -0.38
CA SER A 165 4.09 21.49 0.30
C SER A 165 5.59 21.72 0.10
N PHE A 166 6.37 20.65 -0.01
CA PHE A 166 7.78 20.75 -0.33
C PHE A 166 8.01 21.29 -1.73
N PHE A 167 7.30 20.78 -2.76
CA PHE A 167 7.50 21.21 -4.14
C PHE A 167 7.05 22.66 -4.39
N GLU A 168 6.02 23.13 -3.70
CA GLU A 168 5.67 24.57 -3.71
C GLU A 168 6.83 25.44 -3.27
N PHE A 169 7.54 25.03 -2.22
CA PHE A 169 8.73 25.72 -1.74
C PHE A 169 9.94 25.50 -2.66
N TYR A 170 10.23 24.26 -3.04
CA TYR A 170 11.43 23.89 -3.79
C TYR A 170 11.48 24.49 -5.19
N ASN A 171 10.32 24.70 -5.78
CA ASN A 171 10.14 25.29 -7.09
C ASN A 171 9.58 26.72 -7.06
N ALA A 172 9.79 27.46 -5.95
CA ALA A 172 9.30 28.84 -5.80
C ALA A 172 9.91 29.80 -6.85
N ASP A 173 11.14 29.54 -7.30
CA ASP A 173 11.83 30.24 -8.37
C ASP A 173 11.36 29.86 -9.78
N LYS A 174 10.41 28.91 -9.89
CA LYS A 174 9.82 28.40 -11.14
C LYS A 174 10.85 27.83 -12.14
N ARG A 175 11.99 27.33 -11.61
CA ARG A 175 13.06 26.74 -12.43
C ARG A 175 12.59 25.48 -13.18
N PHE A 176 11.64 24.73 -12.64
CA PHE A 176 11.01 23.62 -13.32
C PHE A 176 9.59 23.96 -13.74
N LYS A 177 9.24 23.67 -14.98
CA LYS A 177 7.86 23.78 -15.48
C LYS A 177 7.08 22.50 -15.24
N LEU A 178 7.78 21.37 -15.13
CA LEU A 178 7.19 20.06 -14.88
C LEU A 178 8.16 19.20 -14.07
N ILE A 179 7.67 18.59 -13.03
CA ILE A 179 8.37 17.56 -12.25
C ILE A 179 7.54 16.29 -12.32
N LEU A 180 8.10 15.24 -12.90
CA LEU A 180 7.45 13.95 -13.09
C LEU A 180 7.81 12.99 -11.97
N SER A 181 6.88 12.14 -11.59
CA SER A 181 7.17 10.96 -10.75
C SER A 181 7.47 9.77 -11.65
N ASN A 182 8.55 9.07 -11.37
CA ASN A 182 8.89 7.80 -11.99
C ASN A 182 8.90 6.71 -10.92
N THR A 183 8.28 5.57 -11.22
CA THR A 183 8.28 4.37 -10.39
C THR A 183 8.88 3.22 -11.18
N ASP A 184 9.27 2.15 -10.53
CA ASP A 184 9.78 0.94 -11.21
C ASP A 184 8.74 0.28 -12.15
N ALA A 185 7.46 0.70 -12.06
CA ALA A 185 6.38 0.28 -12.98
C ALA A 185 6.28 1.14 -14.27
N ASP A 186 7.28 1.97 -14.53
CA ASP A 186 7.57 2.73 -15.76
C ASP A 186 6.51 3.68 -16.31
N ASN A 187 6.62 4.94 -15.89
CA ASN A 187 6.01 6.06 -16.62
C ASN A 187 7.02 6.79 -17.53
N ILE A 188 8.34 6.60 -17.29
CA ILE A 188 9.42 7.23 -18.05
C ILE A 188 10.35 6.12 -18.54
N LEU A 189 10.33 5.83 -19.83
CA LEU A 189 11.18 4.82 -20.46
C LEU A 189 12.63 5.28 -20.62
N TYR A 190 12.85 6.56 -20.82
CA TYR A 190 14.16 7.17 -20.97
C TYR A 190 14.15 8.62 -20.51
N ALA A 191 15.16 9.02 -19.76
CA ALA A 191 15.45 10.41 -19.43
C ALA A 191 16.96 10.58 -19.25
N GLU A 192 17.45 11.77 -19.60
CA GLU A 192 18.84 12.14 -19.29
C GLU A 192 19.09 12.13 -17.78
N PRO A 193 20.23 11.57 -17.31
CA PRO A 193 20.54 11.49 -15.88
C PRO A 193 20.51 12.85 -15.16
N MET A 194 20.86 13.92 -15.88
CA MET A 194 20.84 15.30 -15.33
C MET A 194 19.44 15.81 -14.98
N LEU A 195 18.38 15.17 -15.51
CA LEU A 195 16.99 15.52 -15.18
C LEU A 195 16.52 14.83 -13.89
N ASN A 196 17.32 13.92 -13.32
CA ASN A 196 17.01 13.22 -12.07
C ASN A 196 17.37 14.10 -10.87
N ILE A 197 16.36 14.63 -10.21
CA ILE A 197 16.54 15.47 -9.00
C ILE A 197 16.27 14.70 -7.69
N THR A 198 16.14 13.38 -7.74
CA THR A 198 15.76 12.57 -6.57
C THR A 198 16.68 12.81 -5.37
N SER A 199 18.01 12.77 -5.57
CA SER A 199 18.98 12.92 -4.48
C SER A 199 18.92 14.29 -3.83
N ASP A 200 18.78 15.35 -4.62
CA ASP A 200 18.69 16.73 -4.13
C ASP A 200 17.40 16.93 -3.33
N VAL A 201 16.29 16.43 -3.86
CA VAL A 201 14.99 16.50 -3.19
C VAL A 201 15.03 15.76 -1.85
N VAL A 202 15.54 14.52 -1.82
CA VAL A 202 15.70 13.73 -0.60
C VAL A 202 16.56 14.47 0.43
N PHE A 203 17.69 15.02 -0.01
CA PHE A 203 18.60 15.74 0.87
C PHE A 203 17.91 16.93 1.54
N VAL A 204 17.27 17.80 0.75
CA VAL A 204 16.61 19.01 1.28
C VAL A 204 15.40 18.64 2.15
N MET A 205 14.61 17.64 1.76
CA MET A 205 13.47 17.19 2.56
C MET A 205 13.90 16.61 3.90
N ASN A 206 14.99 15.83 3.93
CA ASN A 206 15.53 15.28 5.18
C ASN A 206 16.07 16.39 6.10
N GLN A 207 16.74 17.39 5.56
CA GLN A 207 17.17 18.56 6.35
C GLN A 207 15.97 19.27 7.01
N ARG A 208 14.92 19.53 6.23
CA ARG A 208 13.70 20.17 6.76
C ARG A 208 13.01 19.31 7.82
N TYR A 209 12.92 18.02 7.57
CA TYR A 209 12.33 17.08 8.53
C TYR A 209 13.09 17.08 9.85
N ARG A 210 14.43 16.96 9.82
CA ARG A 210 15.28 17.02 11.03
C ARG A 210 15.13 18.34 11.78
N ALA A 211 15.09 19.47 11.08
CA ALA A 211 14.88 20.77 11.68
C ALA A 211 13.50 20.90 12.35
N SER A 212 12.47 20.22 11.82
CA SER A 212 11.13 20.20 12.43
C SER A 212 11.05 19.35 13.71
N GLN A 213 11.98 18.40 13.90
CA GLN A 213 12.03 17.53 15.09
C GLN A 213 12.79 18.18 16.26
N GLN A 214 13.50 19.30 16.03
CA GLN A 214 14.29 20.01 17.05
C GLN A 214 13.50 21.13 17.74
N LYS A 215 12.29 21.38 17.33
CA LYS A 215 11.36 22.36 17.92
C LYS A 215 10.41 21.70 18.91
#